data_15340b18d61005f14e85558a97b9c0d3
#
_entry.id   15340b18d61005f14e85558a97b9c0d3
#
_cell.length_a   1.000
_cell.length_b   1.000
_cell.length_c   1.000
_cell.angle_alpha   90.00
_cell.angle_beta   90.00
_cell.angle_gamma   90.00
#
_symmetry.space_group_name_H-M   'P 1'
#
loop_
_entity.id
_entity.type
_entity.pdbx_description
1 polymer ?
#
loop_
_entity_poly.entity_id
_entity_poly.type
_entity_poly.pdbx_seq_one_letter_code
_entity_poly.pdbx_strand_id
1 'polypeptide(L)'
;MADLRNRRNVLVGAPDVQASGGITVGPALKESTNFPTDATQELDSALNHVAAGYVSEDGVVKTVDRSTEKIKDWNGDTVVITQSDHSVTLQVTFLEGANGEVLKMIAGENNVTVEGDTVRVVDNADELPHRSIAFYINGGNGSRILVFAPDAQVTEVGETTYVRSDVVKYQATMECFGVDNTKLISLIKRAEDDSVRATGGADGADTESAGAEDASTEDAGASA
;
A
#
# COMPACT_ATOMS: atom_id res chain seq x y z
N MET A 1 33.13 11.94 10.00
CA MET A 1 32.54 11.45 8.75
C MET A 1 31.12 11.03 9.08
N ALA A 2 30.13 11.62 8.42
CA ALA A 2 28.75 11.14 8.58
C ALA A 2 28.68 9.68 8.12
N ASP A 3 28.08 8.82 8.96
CA ASP A 3 27.84 7.43 8.56
C ASP A 3 26.85 7.44 7.39
N LEU A 4 27.35 7.11 6.20
CA LEU A 4 26.56 7.05 4.97
C LEU A 4 25.56 5.88 4.96
N ARG A 5 25.69 4.94 5.91
CA ARG A 5 24.79 3.79 6.07
C ARG A 5 23.76 4.09 7.15
N ASN A 6 22.50 4.16 6.75
CA ASN A 6 21.41 4.39 7.67
C ASN A 6 20.43 3.22 7.62
N ARG A 7 20.28 2.51 8.74
CA ARG A 7 19.37 1.36 8.89
C ARG A 7 17.89 1.74 8.65
N ARG A 8 17.53 3.01 8.82
CA ARG A 8 16.18 3.51 8.55
C ARG A 8 15.81 3.50 7.06
N ASN A 9 16.81 3.43 6.19
CA ASN A 9 16.59 3.30 4.76
C ASN A 9 16.38 1.84 4.32
N VAL A 10 16.52 0.89 5.24
CA VAL A 10 16.23 -0.53 5.01
C VAL A 10 14.78 -0.77 5.41
N LEU A 11 13.95 -1.10 4.44
CA LEU A 11 12.51 -1.30 4.63
C LEU A 11 12.16 -2.78 4.45
N VAL A 12 11.16 -3.22 5.20
CA VAL A 12 10.56 -4.55 5.10
C VAL A 12 9.24 -4.42 4.33
N GLY A 13 8.82 -5.46 3.63
CA GLY A 13 7.59 -5.45 2.82
C GLY A 13 6.43 -6.21 3.47
N ALA A 14 6.17 -6.01 4.76
CA ALA A 14 5.02 -6.65 5.40
C ALA A 14 3.71 -5.90 5.08
N PRO A 15 2.56 -6.60 4.92
CA PRO A 15 1.28 -5.92 4.73
C PRO A 15 0.90 -5.11 5.97
N ASP A 16 0.31 -3.93 5.78
CA ASP A 16 -0.26 -3.16 6.86
C ASP A 16 -1.70 -3.63 7.12
N VAL A 17 -1.85 -4.59 8.02
CA VAL A 17 -3.14 -5.21 8.37
C VAL A 17 -4.13 -4.24 9.00
N GLN A 18 -3.67 -3.12 9.56
CA GLN A 18 -4.54 -2.10 10.15
C GLN A 18 -5.29 -1.28 9.08
N ALA A 19 -4.75 -1.24 7.87
CA ALA A 19 -5.38 -0.60 6.72
C ALA A 19 -6.04 -1.66 5.82
N SER A 20 -7.23 -2.11 6.18
CA SER A 20 -8.11 -2.94 5.33
C SER A 20 -7.45 -4.19 4.71
N GLY A 21 -6.57 -4.87 5.47
CA GLY A 21 -5.89 -6.10 4.99
C GLY A 21 -4.70 -5.86 4.05
N GLY A 22 -4.28 -4.62 3.87
CA GLY A 22 -3.09 -4.25 3.12
C GLY A 22 -3.34 -3.95 1.64
N ILE A 23 -4.48 -4.37 1.06
CA ILE A 23 -4.84 -4.07 -0.33
C ILE A 23 -6.25 -3.53 -0.40
N THR A 24 -6.42 -2.41 -1.09
CA THR A 24 -7.72 -1.85 -1.39
C THR A 24 -7.87 -1.58 -2.88
N VAL A 25 -9.09 -1.74 -3.37
CA VAL A 25 -9.47 -1.54 -4.77
C VAL A 25 -10.61 -0.53 -4.83
N GLY A 26 -10.54 0.38 -5.77
CA GLY A 26 -11.55 1.42 -5.99
C GLY A 26 -11.80 1.70 -7.47
N PRO A 27 -12.67 2.66 -7.77
CA PRO A 27 -12.91 3.10 -9.15
C PRO A 27 -11.64 3.74 -9.73
N ALA A 28 -11.39 3.52 -11.03
CA ALA A 28 -10.26 4.15 -11.72
C ALA A 28 -10.36 5.68 -11.66
N LEU A 29 -9.24 6.34 -11.41
CA LEU A 29 -9.16 7.80 -11.39
C LEU A 29 -8.86 8.34 -12.79
N LYS A 30 -9.39 9.53 -13.08
CA LYS A 30 -9.17 10.19 -14.36
C LYS A 30 -8.28 11.42 -14.24
N GLU A 31 -8.04 11.90 -13.01
CA GLU A 31 -7.31 13.13 -12.73
C GLU A 31 -6.39 12.94 -11.53
N SER A 32 -5.25 13.61 -11.54
CA SER A 32 -4.23 13.53 -10.49
C SER A 32 -4.59 14.30 -9.21
N THR A 33 -5.63 15.14 -9.25
CA THR A 33 -6.07 15.93 -8.09
C THR A 33 -6.46 15.11 -6.89
N ASN A 34 -6.87 13.84 -7.12
CA ASN A 34 -7.31 12.91 -6.09
C ASN A 34 -6.22 11.88 -5.69
N PHE A 35 -4.98 12.08 -6.14
CA PHE A 35 -3.91 11.17 -5.78
C PHE A 35 -3.54 11.29 -4.30
N PRO A 36 -3.20 10.19 -3.62
CA PRO A 36 -2.71 10.23 -2.27
C PRO A 36 -1.39 11.01 -2.19
N THR A 37 -1.24 11.76 -1.11
CA THR A 37 -0.04 12.58 -0.86
C THR A 37 0.79 12.11 0.33
N ASP A 38 0.22 11.24 1.17
CA ASP A 38 0.89 10.68 2.35
C ASP A 38 0.74 9.14 2.36
N ALA A 39 1.79 8.45 2.80
CA ALA A 39 1.80 6.98 2.88
C ALA A 39 0.86 6.42 3.98
N THR A 40 0.32 7.27 4.84
CA THR A 40 -0.63 6.89 5.90
C THR A 40 -2.08 7.24 5.56
N GLN A 41 -2.33 7.79 4.36
CA GLN A 41 -3.68 8.19 3.95
C GLN A 41 -4.55 6.98 3.68
N GLU A 42 -5.70 6.91 4.34
CA GLU A 42 -6.74 5.91 4.07
C GLU A 42 -7.57 6.36 2.87
N LEU A 43 -7.77 5.44 1.92
CA LEU A 43 -8.43 5.73 0.64
C LEU A 43 -9.89 5.24 0.58
N ASP A 44 -10.34 4.49 1.57
CA ASP A 44 -11.70 3.98 1.68
C ASP A 44 -12.76 5.08 1.68
N SER A 45 -12.56 6.10 2.51
CA SER A 45 -13.48 7.24 2.59
C SER A 45 -13.28 8.29 1.49
N ALA A 46 -12.03 8.48 1.03
CA ALA A 46 -11.68 9.52 0.06
C ALA A 46 -11.97 9.12 -1.39
N LEU A 47 -11.77 7.85 -1.72
CA LEU A 47 -11.81 7.34 -3.09
C LEU A 47 -12.76 6.13 -3.27
N ASN A 48 -13.58 5.82 -2.27
CA ASN A 48 -14.46 4.65 -2.25
C ASN A 48 -13.70 3.34 -2.47
N HIS A 49 -12.52 3.23 -1.87
CA HIS A 49 -11.77 1.99 -1.89
C HIS A 49 -12.38 0.98 -0.92
N VAL A 50 -12.43 -0.26 -1.34
CA VAL A 50 -12.86 -1.40 -0.53
C VAL A 50 -11.71 -2.40 -0.38
N ALA A 51 -11.70 -3.14 0.72
CA ALA A 51 -10.67 -4.15 0.96
C ALA A 51 -10.76 -5.28 -0.06
N ALA A 52 -9.62 -5.67 -0.61
CA ALA A 52 -9.50 -6.82 -1.51
C ALA A 52 -9.29 -8.15 -0.77
N GLY A 53 -9.24 -8.11 0.58
CA GLY A 53 -9.10 -9.28 1.42
C GLY A 53 -7.67 -9.80 1.55
N TYR A 54 -7.55 -11.10 1.84
CA TYR A 54 -6.25 -11.74 2.08
C TYR A 54 -5.47 -11.96 0.79
N VAL A 55 -4.15 -11.77 0.89
CA VAL A 55 -3.19 -11.97 -0.18
C VAL A 55 -2.19 -13.06 0.23
N SER A 56 -1.61 -13.74 -0.76
CA SER A 56 -0.61 -14.77 -0.51
C SER A 56 0.67 -14.20 0.14
N GLU A 57 1.46 -15.08 0.74
CA GLU A 57 2.75 -14.73 1.36
C GLU A 57 3.76 -14.13 0.38
N ASP A 58 3.60 -14.35 -0.93
CA ASP A 58 4.43 -13.75 -1.97
C ASP A 58 4.23 -12.22 -2.08
N GLY A 59 3.13 -11.70 -1.51
CA GLY A 59 2.81 -10.28 -1.49
C GLY A 59 2.50 -9.73 -2.87
N VAL A 60 3.08 -8.57 -3.18
CA VAL A 60 2.87 -7.84 -4.44
C VAL A 60 4.18 -7.70 -5.19
N VAL A 61 4.19 -8.13 -6.44
CA VAL A 61 5.34 -7.97 -7.33
C VAL A 61 5.08 -6.80 -8.27
N LYS A 62 5.98 -5.83 -8.27
CA LYS A 62 5.98 -4.70 -9.21
C LYS A 62 7.07 -4.92 -10.25
N THR A 63 6.71 -4.89 -11.51
CA THR A 63 7.66 -4.93 -12.64
C THR A 63 7.58 -3.65 -13.43
N VAL A 64 8.73 -3.10 -13.81
CA VAL A 64 8.82 -1.91 -14.65
C VAL A 64 9.69 -2.27 -15.84
N ASP A 65 9.10 -2.31 -17.02
CA ASP A 65 9.79 -2.59 -18.27
C ASP A 65 10.01 -1.32 -19.06
N ARG A 66 11.24 -1.19 -19.59
CA ARG A 66 11.63 -0.07 -20.46
C ARG A 66 12.38 -0.62 -21.65
N SER A 67 11.77 -0.50 -22.82
CA SER A 67 12.42 -0.84 -24.08
C SER A 67 13.10 0.37 -24.67
N THR A 68 14.31 0.17 -25.18
CA THR A 68 15.11 1.23 -25.80
C THR A 68 15.59 0.80 -27.17
N GLU A 69 15.53 1.71 -28.13
CA GLU A 69 16.11 1.53 -29.46
C GLU A 69 17.38 2.37 -29.61
N LYS A 70 18.38 1.77 -30.23
CA LYS A 70 19.67 2.43 -30.51
C LYS A 70 19.73 2.82 -31.99
N ILE A 71 19.83 4.11 -32.23
CA ILE A 71 20.09 4.64 -33.58
C ILE A 71 21.57 4.69 -33.74
N LYS A 72 22.06 4.02 -34.79
CA LYS A 72 23.49 3.96 -35.11
C LYS A 72 23.79 4.80 -36.34
N ASP A 73 25.02 5.33 -36.38
CA ASP A 73 25.55 5.97 -37.58
C ASP A 73 26.03 4.94 -38.60
N TRP A 74 26.55 5.42 -39.75
CA TRP A 74 27.09 4.59 -40.80
C TRP A 74 28.30 3.73 -40.38
N ASN A 75 29.05 4.17 -39.37
CA ASN A 75 30.21 3.43 -38.85
C ASN A 75 29.81 2.37 -37.82
N GLY A 76 28.52 2.31 -37.44
CA GLY A 76 27.99 1.38 -36.47
C GLY A 76 28.01 1.90 -35.03
N ASP A 77 28.40 3.16 -34.79
CA ASP A 77 28.43 3.77 -33.49
C ASP A 77 27.02 4.22 -33.06
N THR A 78 26.71 4.08 -31.78
CA THR A 78 25.42 4.52 -31.24
C THR A 78 25.39 6.02 -31.07
N VAL A 79 24.54 6.70 -31.83
CA VAL A 79 24.38 8.16 -31.82
C VAL A 79 23.30 8.61 -30.83
N VAL A 80 22.18 7.86 -30.75
CA VAL A 80 21.05 8.17 -29.91
C VAL A 80 20.44 6.88 -29.35
N ILE A 81 19.98 6.95 -28.11
CA ILE A 81 19.14 5.92 -27.51
C ILE A 81 17.76 6.54 -27.26
N THR A 82 16.73 6.00 -27.90
CA THR A 82 15.34 6.41 -27.71
C THR A 82 14.61 5.37 -26.88
N GLN A 83 13.72 5.81 -25.98
CA GLN A 83 12.83 4.91 -25.28
C GLN A 83 11.62 4.62 -26.18
N SER A 84 11.40 3.36 -26.51
CA SER A 84 10.30 2.92 -27.40
C SER A 84 9.07 2.51 -26.61
N ASP A 85 9.25 1.98 -25.38
CA ASP A 85 8.13 1.54 -24.54
C ASP A 85 8.43 1.72 -23.04
N HIS A 86 7.37 1.88 -22.24
CA HIS A 86 7.41 1.88 -20.79
C HIS A 86 6.12 1.28 -20.25
N SER A 87 6.21 0.09 -19.67
CA SER A 87 5.11 -0.55 -18.97
C SER A 87 5.39 -0.70 -17.48
N VAL A 88 4.33 -0.70 -16.70
CA VAL A 88 4.36 -0.97 -15.26
C VAL A 88 3.28 -1.98 -14.97
N THR A 89 3.68 -3.15 -14.50
CA THR A 89 2.78 -4.23 -14.13
C THR A 89 2.84 -4.52 -12.64
N LEU A 90 1.70 -4.92 -12.09
CA LEU A 90 1.53 -5.38 -10.72
C LEU A 90 0.98 -6.80 -10.76
N GLN A 91 1.61 -7.71 -10.01
CA GLN A 91 1.12 -9.07 -9.85
C GLN A 91 0.81 -9.34 -8.39
N VAL A 92 -0.33 -9.93 -8.12
CA VAL A 92 -0.81 -10.26 -6.79
C VAL A 92 -1.66 -11.53 -6.82
N THR A 93 -1.60 -12.32 -5.75
CA THR A 93 -2.42 -13.53 -5.60
C THR A 93 -3.42 -13.33 -4.46
N PHE A 94 -4.70 -13.27 -4.80
CA PHE A 94 -5.81 -13.15 -3.86
C PHE A 94 -6.22 -14.53 -3.33
N LEU A 95 -6.42 -14.63 -2.01
CA LEU A 95 -6.79 -15.88 -1.34
C LEU A 95 -8.29 -15.98 -1.03
N GLU A 96 -9.02 -14.86 -1.12
CA GLU A 96 -10.46 -14.84 -0.91
C GLU A 96 -11.22 -15.18 -2.18
N GLY A 97 -11.41 -16.46 -2.43
CA GLY A 97 -12.07 -16.96 -3.64
C GLY A 97 -13.56 -16.58 -3.78
N ALA A 98 -14.20 -16.06 -2.74
CA ALA A 98 -15.60 -15.62 -2.75
C ALA A 98 -15.74 -14.10 -2.56
N ASN A 99 -14.67 -13.33 -2.58
CA ASN A 99 -14.73 -11.88 -2.47
C ASN A 99 -15.29 -11.25 -3.75
N GLY A 100 -16.49 -10.67 -3.67
CA GLY A 100 -17.20 -10.10 -4.81
C GLY A 100 -16.42 -9.01 -5.55
N GLU A 101 -15.67 -8.16 -4.84
CA GLU A 101 -14.91 -7.08 -5.47
C GLU A 101 -13.68 -7.61 -6.23
N VAL A 102 -13.00 -8.61 -5.69
CA VAL A 102 -11.92 -9.31 -6.40
C VAL A 102 -12.47 -10.00 -7.64
N LEU A 103 -13.58 -10.72 -7.51
CA LEU A 103 -14.20 -11.41 -8.63
C LEU A 103 -14.66 -10.45 -9.73
N LYS A 104 -15.25 -9.30 -9.38
CA LYS A 104 -15.61 -8.26 -10.35
C LYS A 104 -14.40 -7.72 -11.10
N MET A 105 -13.26 -7.61 -10.44
CA MET A 105 -12.03 -7.13 -11.07
C MET A 105 -11.47 -8.15 -12.07
N ILE A 106 -11.54 -9.45 -11.77
CA ILE A 106 -10.94 -10.52 -12.60
C ILE A 106 -11.88 -11.12 -13.64
N ALA A 107 -13.20 -11.09 -13.42
CA ALA A 107 -14.20 -11.66 -14.32
C ALA A 107 -15.07 -10.62 -15.01
N GLY A 108 -15.01 -9.37 -14.58
CA GLY A 108 -15.84 -8.27 -15.10
C GLY A 108 -16.98 -7.89 -14.15
N GLU A 109 -17.29 -6.60 -14.10
CA GLU A 109 -18.25 -6.05 -13.13
C GLU A 109 -19.67 -6.56 -13.32
N ASN A 110 -20.10 -6.71 -14.59
CA ASN A 110 -21.44 -7.20 -14.95
C ASN A 110 -21.56 -8.72 -14.88
N ASN A 111 -20.46 -9.43 -14.74
CA ASN A 111 -20.38 -10.87 -14.78
C ASN A 111 -20.43 -11.51 -13.38
N VAL A 112 -20.39 -10.68 -12.34
CA VAL A 112 -20.45 -11.14 -10.96
C VAL A 112 -21.70 -10.61 -10.28
N THR A 113 -22.54 -11.52 -9.81
CA THR A 113 -23.75 -11.20 -9.05
C THR A 113 -23.64 -11.80 -7.67
N VAL A 114 -23.84 -10.98 -6.64
CA VAL A 114 -23.85 -11.41 -5.23
C VAL A 114 -25.30 -11.34 -4.74
N GLU A 115 -25.89 -12.50 -4.43
CA GLU A 115 -27.24 -12.63 -3.91
C GLU A 115 -27.22 -13.39 -2.59
N GLY A 116 -27.34 -12.65 -1.48
CA GLY A 116 -27.21 -13.23 -0.14
C GLY A 116 -25.86 -13.91 0.04
N ASP A 117 -25.86 -15.21 0.30
CA ASP A 117 -24.64 -16.01 0.51
C ASP A 117 -24.11 -16.63 -0.80
N THR A 118 -24.72 -16.32 -1.94
CA THR A 118 -24.34 -16.92 -3.23
C THR A 118 -23.65 -15.89 -4.10
N VAL A 119 -22.46 -16.23 -4.58
CA VAL A 119 -21.74 -15.46 -5.59
C VAL A 119 -21.79 -16.23 -6.89
N ARG A 120 -22.37 -15.62 -7.92
CA ARG A 120 -22.42 -16.17 -9.27
C ARG A 120 -21.43 -15.42 -10.15
N VAL A 121 -20.56 -16.16 -10.78
CA VAL A 121 -19.55 -15.64 -11.73
C VAL A 121 -19.83 -16.23 -13.10
N VAL A 122 -19.76 -15.41 -14.12
CA VAL A 122 -19.91 -15.81 -15.53
C VAL A 122 -18.63 -15.40 -16.25
N ASP A 123 -17.95 -16.37 -16.81
CA ASP A 123 -16.78 -16.10 -17.65
C ASP A 123 -17.26 -15.84 -19.09
N ASN A 124 -16.90 -14.68 -19.61
CA ASN A 124 -17.21 -14.27 -20.99
C ASN A 124 -16.02 -13.49 -21.58
N ALA A 125 -16.17 -12.97 -22.77
CA ALA A 125 -15.14 -12.21 -23.48
C ALA A 125 -15.31 -10.68 -23.33
N ASP A 126 -16.05 -10.22 -22.31
CA ASP A 126 -16.19 -8.79 -22.06
C ASP A 126 -14.87 -8.18 -21.58
N GLU A 127 -14.68 -6.91 -21.86
CA GLU A 127 -13.53 -6.15 -21.40
C GLU A 127 -13.55 -6.02 -19.88
N LEU A 128 -12.40 -6.28 -19.25
CA LEU A 128 -12.28 -6.17 -17.82
C LEU A 128 -12.27 -4.71 -17.36
N PRO A 129 -12.79 -4.42 -16.15
CA PRO A 129 -12.90 -3.06 -15.68
C PRO A 129 -11.55 -2.45 -15.33
N HIS A 130 -11.43 -1.16 -15.57
CA HIS A 130 -10.36 -0.33 -15.03
C HIS A 130 -10.63 0.00 -13.57
N ARG A 131 -9.64 -0.19 -12.71
CA ARG A 131 -9.73 0.03 -11.27
C ARG A 131 -8.50 0.75 -10.75
N SER A 132 -8.67 1.56 -9.71
CA SER A 132 -7.53 1.99 -8.91
C SER A 132 -7.21 0.94 -7.85
N ILE A 133 -5.93 0.78 -7.53
CA ILE A 133 -5.48 -0.19 -6.54
C ILE A 133 -4.42 0.43 -5.65
N ALA A 134 -4.50 0.14 -4.35
CA ALA A 134 -3.56 0.61 -3.35
C ALA A 134 -3.05 -0.54 -2.50
N PHE A 135 -1.74 -0.53 -2.25
CA PHE A 135 -1.07 -1.48 -1.38
C PHE A 135 -0.47 -0.74 -0.19
N TYR A 136 -0.90 -1.09 1.00
CA TYR A 136 -0.40 -0.56 2.26
C TYR A 136 0.63 -1.52 2.83
N ILE A 137 1.85 -1.05 2.98
CA ILE A 137 2.98 -1.86 3.37
C ILE A 137 3.61 -1.25 4.63
N ASN A 138 3.78 -2.07 5.64
CA ASN A 138 4.54 -1.73 6.83
C ASN A 138 6.03 -1.97 6.56
N GLY A 139 6.80 -0.89 6.47
CA GLY A 139 8.23 -0.93 6.19
C GLY A 139 9.10 -1.32 7.38
N GLY A 140 8.51 -1.58 8.55
CA GLY A 140 9.22 -1.80 9.80
C GLY A 140 9.65 -0.49 10.47
N ASN A 141 9.96 -0.54 11.78
CA ASN A 141 10.45 0.60 12.58
C ASN A 141 9.57 1.87 12.50
N GLY A 142 8.26 1.73 12.25
CA GLY A 142 7.36 2.88 12.05
C GLY A 142 7.38 3.48 10.64
N SER A 143 8.12 2.91 9.71
CA SER A 143 8.07 3.27 8.29
C SER A 143 6.84 2.71 7.62
N ARG A 144 6.26 3.46 6.68
CA ARG A 144 5.10 3.04 5.89
C ARG A 144 5.33 3.29 4.42
N ILE A 145 4.79 2.42 3.58
CA ILE A 145 4.86 2.54 2.14
C ILE A 145 3.44 2.39 1.60
N LEU A 146 3.02 3.33 0.79
CA LEU A 146 1.80 3.25 0.01
C LEU A 146 2.17 3.17 -1.46
N VAL A 147 1.80 2.07 -2.11
CA VAL A 147 1.92 1.90 -3.56
C VAL A 147 0.53 2.06 -4.15
N PHE A 148 0.36 3.05 -5.01
CA PHE A 148 -0.93 3.40 -5.57
C PHE A 148 -0.87 3.46 -7.09
N ALA A 149 -1.72 2.67 -7.75
CA ALA A 149 -1.97 2.74 -9.18
C ALA A 149 -3.34 3.41 -9.39
N PRO A 150 -3.39 4.60 -10.02
CA PRO A 150 -4.65 5.33 -10.22
C PRO A 150 -5.58 4.68 -11.22
N ASP A 151 -5.03 3.97 -12.19
CA ASP A 151 -5.74 3.24 -13.21
C ASP A 151 -4.96 1.96 -13.57
N ALA A 152 -5.56 0.82 -13.31
CA ALA A 152 -5.01 -0.49 -13.61
C ALA A 152 -6.11 -1.40 -14.13
N GLN A 153 -5.75 -2.26 -15.07
CA GLN A 153 -6.64 -3.27 -15.63
C GLN A 153 -5.97 -4.64 -15.56
N VAL A 154 -6.72 -5.66 -15.20
CA VAL A 154 -6.22 -7.03 -15.23
C VAL A 154 -6.03 -7.46 -16.67
N THR A 155 -4.80 -7.87 -17.00
CA THR A 155 -4.42 -8.33 -18.33
C THR A 155 -4.27 -9.84 -18.40
N GLU A 156 -3.99 -10.47 -17.24
CA GLU A 156 -3.84 -11.91 -17.14
C GLU A 156 -4.34 -12.41 -15.79
N VAL A 157 -5.09 -13.49 -15.81
CA VAL A 157 -5.50 -14.25 -14.63
C VAL A 157 -4.84 -15.62 -14.71
N GLY A 158 -4.05 -15.97 -13.70
CA GLY A 158 -3.38 -17.26 -13.62
C GLY A 158 -4.34 -18.43 -13.47
N GLU A 159 -3.78 -19.63 -13.47
CA GLU A 159 -4.56 -20.87 -13.32
C GLU A 159 -5.26 -20.91 -11.95
N THR A 160 -6.55 -21.17 -11.96
CA THR A 160 -7.32 -21.46 -10.74
C THR A 160 -7.40 -22.96 -10.54
N THR A 161 -6.88 -23.47 -9.42
CA THR A 161 -6.91 -24.89 -9.08
C THR A 161 -7.87 -25.18 -7.94
N TYR A 162 -8.67 -26.23 -8.09
CA TYR A 162 -9.60 -26.72 -7.07
C TYR A 162 -9.05 -28.03 -6.50
N VAL A 163 -8.27 -27.93 -5.43
CA VAL A 163 -7.63 -29.08 -4.79
C VAL A 163 -7.97 -29.13 -3.30
N ARG A 164 -7.94 -30.32 -2.71
CA ARG A 164 -8.31 -30.50 -1.30
C ARG A 164 -7.28 -29.92 -0.32
N SER A 165 -6.04 -29.80 -0.74
CA SER A 165 -4.89 -29.44 0.11
C SER A 165 -4.50 -27.95 0.04
N ASP A 166 -5.19 -27.15 -0.78
CA ASP A 166 -4.88 -25.72 -0.96
C ASP A 166 -6.18 -24.92 -1.04
N VAL A 167 -6.08 -23.60 -0.81
CA VAL A 167 -7.18 -22.66 -0.95
C VAL A 167 -7.41 -22.31 -2.42
N VAL A 168 -8.66 -21.97 -2.76
CA VAL A 168 -8.96 -21.39 -4.07
C VAL A 168 -8.36 -19.99 -4.10
N LYS A 169 -7.48 -19.73 -5.06
CA LYS A 169 -6.75 -18.47 -5.19
C LYS A 169 -6.75 -17.98 -6.63
N TYR A 170 -6.67 -16.67 -6.79
CA TYR A 170 -6.60 -16.00 -8.09
C TYR A 170 -5.33 -15.18 -8.17
N GLN A 171 -4.45 -15.53 -9.09
CA GLN A 171 -3.29 -14.73 -9.41
C GLN A 171 -3.68 -13.75 -10.53
N ALA A 172 -3.61 -12.46 -10.25
CA ALA A 172 -3.93 -11.43 -11.22
C ALA A 172 -2.66 -10.64 -11.56
N THR A 173 -2.42 -10.45 -12.85
CA THR A 173 -1.43 -9.53 -13.39
C THR A 173 -2.17 -8.34 -13.99
N MET A 174 -1.81 -7.15 -13.55
CA MET A 174 -2.46 -5.90 -13.93
C MET A 174 -1.46 -4.97 -14.62
N GLU A 175 -1.87 -4.39 -15.73
CA GLU A 175 -1.14 -3.29 -16.37
C GLU A 175 -1.61 -1.96 -15.78
N CYS A 176 -0.66 -1.08 -15.45
CA CYS A 176 -0.96 0.26 -14.94
C CYS A 176 -0.97 1.27 -16.08
N PHE A 177 -2.08 1.98 -16.24
CA PHE A 177 -2.26 3.03 -17.24
C PHE A 177 -1.88 4.40 -16.67
N GLY A 178 -1.52 5.31 -17.57
CA GLY A 178 -1.10 6.65 -17.17
C GLY A 178 -2.28 7.59 -16.99
N VAL A 179 -2.40 8.15 -15.79
CA VAL A 179 -3.28 9.29 -15.50
C VAL A 179 -2.38 10.50 -15.25
N ASP A 180 -2.55 11.56 -16.03
CA ASP A 180 -1.66 12.75 -15.99
C ASP A 180 -0.17 12.38 -16.00
N ASN A 181 0.22 11.48 -16.92
CA ASN A 181 1.59 10.97 -17.07
C ASN A 181 2.12 10.15 -15.89
N THR A 182 1.25 9.73 -14.97
CA THR A 182 1.62 8.93 -13.80
C THR A 182 0.97 7.57 -13.87
N LYS A 183 1.75 6.50 -14.00
CA LYS A 183 1.24 5.11 -14.00
C LYS A 183 1.13 4.53 -12.60
N LEU A 184 2.08 4.89 -11.72
CA LEU A 184 2.13 4.34 -10.36
C LEU A 184 2.87 5.31 -9.45
N ILE A 185 2.35 5.47 -8.23
CA ILE A 185 2.95 6.30 -7.17
C ILE A 185 3.43 5.36 -6.06
N SER A 186 4.62 5.63 -5.55
CA SER A 186 5.11 4.98 -4.34
C SER A 186 5.46 6.06 -3.33
N LEU A 187 4.65 6.18 -2.28
CA LEU A 187 4.88 7.09 -1.17
C LEU A 187 5.57 6.33 -0.05
N ILE A 188 6.68 6.85 0.43
CA ILE A 188 7.48 6.22 1.48
C ILE A 188 7.64 7.19 2.64
N LYS A 189 7.00 6.88 3.76
CA LYS A 189 7.21 7.59 5.02
C LYS A 189 8.27 6.84 5.83
N ARG A 190 9.39 7.50 6.06
CA ARG A 190 10.45 6.94 6.90
C ARG A 190 10.07 7.05 8.38
N ALA A 191 10.63 6.18 9.21
CA ALA A 191 10.54 6.28 10.66
C ALA A 191 11.02 7.65 11.15
N GLU A 192 10.35 8.19 12.16
CA GLU A 192 10.77 9.43 12.82
C GLU A 192 12.16 9.27 13.46
N ASP A 193 12.90 10.37 13.53
CA ASP A 193 14.22 10.39 14.14
C ASP A 193 14.08 10.49 15.67
N ASP A 194 14.45 9.43 16.41
CA ASP A 194 14.44 9.45 17.88
C ASP A 194 15.33 10.56 18.46
N SER A 195 16.29 11.07 17.68
CA SER A 195 17.10 12.22 18.09
C SER A 195 16.33 13.54 18.19
N VAL A 196 15.24 13.67 17.44
CA VAL A 196 14.34 14.87 17.51
C VAL A 196 13.43 14.79 18.73
N ARG A 197 13.09 13.58 19.17
CA ARG A 197 12.22 13.37 20.34
C ARG A 197 12.96 13.65 21.67
N ALA A 198 14.29 13.49 21.69
CA ALA A 198 15.12 13.75 22.86
C ALA A 198 15.37 15.26 23.10
N THR A 199 15.20 16.12 22.08
CA THR A 199 15.44 17.57 22.21
C THR A 199 14.15 18.39 22.46
N GLY A 200 12.96 17.80 22.33
CA GLY A 200 11.68 18.45 22.55
C GLY A 200 11.11 18.32 23.98
N GLY A 201 11.82 17.66 24.90
CA GLY A 201 11.35 17.39 26.25
C GLY A 201 12.06 18.09 27.39
N ALA A 202 12.87 19.13 27.13
CA ALA A 202 13.58 19.87 28.15
C ALA A 202 13.30 21.37 28.01
N ASP A 203 12.06 21.76 28.32
CA ASP A 203 11.82 23.15 28.72
C ASP A 203 10.53 23.22 29.58
N GLY A 204 10.73 23.55 30.86
CA GLY A 204 9.67 24.01 31.72
C GLY A 204 9.38 23.18 32.96
N ALA A 205 10.17 23.37 34.03
CA ALA A 205 9.69 23.76 35.34
C ALA A 205 10.74 23.59 36.41
N ASP A 206 11.69 24.51 36.48
CA ASP A 206 12.23 24.91 37.78
C ASP A 206 11.42 26.10 38.27
N THR A 207 10.58 25.88 39.25
CA THR A 207 10.18 26.91 40.21
C THR A 207 10.35 26.35 41.59
N GLU A 208 11.50 26.69 42.15
CA GLU A 208 11.81 26.73 43.54
C GLU A 208 10.71 27.44 44.35
N SER A 209 10.22 26.83 45.42
CA SER A 209 9.63 27.54 46.53
C SER A 209 10.07 26.84 47.80
N ALA A 210 11.07 27.45 48.45
CA ALA A 210 11.44 27.21 49.80
C ALA A 210 10.42 27.86 50.79
N GLY A 211 10.29 27.29 51.95
CA GLY A 211 9.54 27.89 53.09
C GLY A 211 9.00 26.82 53.97
N ALA A 212 9.75 26.35 54.94
CA ALA A 212 9.85 26.69 56.35
C ALA A 212 8.69 26.12 57.20
N GLU A 213 9.14 25.21 58.11
CA GLU A 213 8.86 25.11 59.55
C GLU A 213 7.40 25.25 60.02
N ASP A 214 6.87 24.38 60.80
CA ASP A 214 7.01 24.30 62.29
C ASP A 214 6.13 23.19 62.89
N ALA A 215 6.69 22.56 63.79
CA ALA A 215 6.37 21.85 64.99
C ALA A 215 4.94 21.61 65.45
N SER A 216 4.88 20.46 66.08
CA SER A 216 4.27 20.12 67.37
C SER A 216 2.84 19.54 67.38
N THR A 217 2.87 18.44 68.00
CA THR A 217 2.28 17.87 69.21
C THR A 217 0.92 17.19 69.11
N GLU A 218 0.98 15.93 69.57
CA GLU A 218 0.08 15.22 70.55
C GLU A 218 -1.43 15.33 70.28
N ASP A 219 -2.20 14.31 70.39
CA ASP A 219 -2.48 13.42 71.51
C ASP A 219 -3.59 12.39 71.15
N ALA A 220 -3.44 11.27 71.73
CA ALA A 220 -4.32 10.22 72.15
C ALA A 220 -5.85 10.30 71.94
N GLY A 221 -6.40 9.10 71.79
CA GLY A 221 -7.72 8.74 72.33
C GLY A 221 -8.54 7.93 71.38
N ALA A 222 -8.52 6.65 71.42
CA ALA A 222 -9.31 5.68 72.17
C ALA A 222 -10.81 5.67 71.89
N SER A 223 -11.28 4.47 71.54
CA SER A 223 -12.56 3.84 71.82
C SER A 223 -13.79 4.27 71.08
N ALA A 224 -14.34 3.43 70.33
CA ALA A 224 -15.41 2.48 70.55
C ALA A 224 -15.78 1.75 69.27
#